data_a4f29b812abd23c607f0c05e2cc4638f
#
_entry.id   a4f29b812abd23c607f0c05e2cc4638f
#
_cell.length_a   1.000
_cell.length_b   1.000
_cell.length_c   1.000
_cell.angle_alpha   90.00
_cell.angle_beta   90.00
_cell.angle_gamma   90.00
#
_symmetry.space_group_name_H-M   'P 1'
#
loop_
_entity.id
_entity.type
_entity.pdbx_description
1 polymer ?
#
loop_
_entity_poly.entity_id
_entity_poly.type
_entity_poly.pdbx_seq_one_letter_code
_entity_poly.pdbx_strand_id
1 'polypeptide(L)'
;VGKGNLPDKPYSAILCRQKICSQMVCSRVAPNQKGATLMEVLATAVILSLGVTSVLQLLSYGLLLTHAASQRQNALLLVMDLSERVRIAPDEFRRLDEFFLNSTSVSTGVCSMQAPCSAEHYARRQLMDWRQNAEARLAGAEVTINREQQQFTVVWHVTIDWLADADEPVIARIGI
;
A
#
# COMPACT_ATOMS: atom_id res chain seq x y z
N VAL A 1 -16.37 45.70 -25.25
CA VAL A 1 -17.56 45.35 -26.05
C VAL A 1 -17.13 44.24 -27.03
N GLY A 2 -17.39 43.01 -26.72
CA GLY A 2 -17.08 41.85 -27.57
C GLY A 2 -17.93 40.67 -27.10
N LYS A 3 -19.16 40.57 -27.64
CA LYS A 3 -20.04 39.44 -27.44
C LYS A 3 -19.51 38.26 -28.26
N GLY A 4 -18.92 37.27 -27.62
CA GLY A 4 -18.58 35.97 -28.21
C GLY A 4 -19.80 35.06 -28.13
N ASN A 5 -20.36 34.78 -29.32
CA ASN A 5 -21.43 33.78 -29.51
C ASN A 5 -20.92 32.39 -29.17
N LEU A 6 -21.54 31.74 -28.19
CA LEU A 6 -21.45 30.29 -28.00
C LEU A 6 -22.28 29.60 -29.08
N PRO A 7 -21.77 28.56 -29.75
CA PRO A 7 -22.59 27.76 -30.65
C PRO A 7 -23.45 26.79 -29.83
N ASP A 8 -24.76 26.93 -29.99
CA ASP A 8 -25.77 25.95 -29.55
C ASP A 8 -25.50 24.61 -30.22
N LYS A 9 -25.04 23.63 -29.44
CA LYS A 9 -25.06 22.23 -29.86
C LYS A 9 -26.43 21.62 -29.52
N PRO A 10 -27.13 21.06 -30.48
CA PRO A 10 -28.43 20.47 -30.23
C PRO A 10 -28.26 19.15 -29.47
N TYR A 11 -28.73 19.13 -28.26
CA TYR A 11 -28.84 17.94 -27.39
C TYR A 11 -29.88 16.90 -27.90
N SER A 12 -30.36 17.04 -29.12
CA SER A 12 -31.42 16.21 -29.70
C SER A 12 -30.97 14.87 -30.27
N ALA A 13 -29.66 14.61 -30.35
CA ALA A 13 -29.16 13.40 -31.02
C ALA A 13 -28.96 12.18 -30.09
N ILE A 14 -29.11 12.34 -28.75
CA ILE A 14 -28.86 11.22 -27.81
C ILE A 14 -30.15 10.45 -27.44
N LEU A 15 -31.31 11.04 -27.68
CA LEU A 15 -32.59 10.42 -27.33
C LEU A 15 -33.13 9.40 -28.35
N CYS A 16 -32.54 9.31 -29.53
CA CYS A 16 -33.01 8.38 -30.57
C CYS A 16 -32.37 6.98 -30.53
N ARG A 17 -31.33 6.76 -29.69
CA ARG A 17 -30.68 5.44 -29.58
C ARG A 17 -31.33 4.48 -28.60
N GLN A 18 -32.23 4.97 -27.76
CA GLN A 18 -32.85 4.15 -26.69
C GLN A 18 -34.17 3.45 -27.16
N LYS A 19 -34.70 3.80 -28.33
CA LYS A 19 -35.92 3.24 -28.84
C LYS A 19 -35.74 2.00 -29.71
N ILE A 20 -34.51 1.70 -30.14
CA ILE A 20 -34.21 0.55 -31.02
C ILE A 20 -34.00 -0.75 -30.22
N CYS A 21 -33.61 -0.64 -28.95
CA CYS A 21 -33.39 -1.82 -28.11
C CYS A 21 -34.65 -2.44 -27.51
N SER A 22 -35.80 -1.78 -27.59
CA SER A 22 -37.05 -2.25 -26.98
C SER A 22 -37.89 -3.15 -27.90
N GLN A 23 -37.54 -3.28 -29.16
CA GLN A 23 -38.33 -4.09 -30.12
C GLN A 23 -37.74 -5.44 -30.48
N MET A 24 -36.50 -5.76 -30.03
CA MET A 24 -35.83 -7.02 -30.40
C MET A 24 -35.90 -8.14 -29.37
N VAL A 25 -36.57 -7.95 -28.26
CA VAL A 25 -36.68 -8.99 -27.18
C VAL A 25 -38.12 -9.42 -26.94
N CYS A 26 -39.00 -9.33 -27.95
CA CYS A 26 -40.31 -10.02 -27.90
C CYS A 26 -40.39 -11.11 -28.96
N SER A 27 -39.37 -11.93 -29.12
CA SER A 27 -39.57 -13.30 -29.57
C SER A 27 -40.31 -14.03 -28.45
N ARG A 28 -41.62 -14.16 -28.61
CA ARG A 28 -42.42 -15.10 -27.82
C ARG A 28 -41.82 -16.49 -28.02
N VAL A 29 -40.88 -16.84 -27.17
CA VAL A 29 -40.60 -18.25 -26.88
C VAL A 29 -41.83 -18.73 -26.16
N ALA A 30 -42.71 -19.39 -26.90
CA ALA A 30 -43.81 -20.14 -26.30
C ALA A 30 -43.20 -21.07 -25.26
N PRO A 31 -43.59 -20.99 -23.98
CA PRO A 31 -43.01 -21.87 -22.98
C PRO A 31 -43.56 -23.27 -23.24
N ASN A 32 -42.80 -24.05 -23.97
CA ASN A 32 -42.97 -25.50 -23.90
C ASN A 32 -42.45 -25.86 -22.52
N GLN A 33 -43.27 -25.67 -21.49
CA GLN A 33 -43.00 -25.99 -20.10
C GLN A 33 -42.91 -27.51 -19.96
N LYS A 34 -41.80 -28.06 -20.42
CA LYS A 34 -41.34 -29.36 -19.95
C LYS A 34 -40.85 -29.11 -18.54
N GLY A 35 -41.56 -29.63 -17.55
CA GLY A 35 -41.16 -29.51 -16.16
C GLY A 35 -39.71 -30.00 -16.02
N ALA A 36 -38.83 -29.17 -15.44
CA ALA A 36 -37.48 -29.60 -15.13
C ALA A 36 -37.55 -30.83 -14.23
N THR A 37 -36.79 -31.84 -14.56
CA THR A 37 -36.73 -33.04 -13.73
C THR A 37 -35.96 -32.68 -12.44
N LEU A 38 -36.32 -33.32 -11.33
CA LEU A 38 -35.65 -33.09 -10.04
C LEU A 38 -34.13 -33.31 -10.15
N MET A 39 -33.72 -34.23 -11.01
CA MET A 39 -32.33 -34.50 -11.34
C MET A 39 -31.63 -33.29 -12.00
N GLU A 40 -32.29 -32.57 -12.88
CA GLU A 40 -31.73 -31.41 -13.58
C GLU A 40 -31.52 -30.24 -12.61
N VAL A 41 -32.48 -30.01 -11.70
CA VAL A 41 -32.31 -29.00 -10.64
C VAL A 41 -31.17 -29.33 -9.70
N LEU A 42 -31.02 -30.61 -9.31
CA LEU A 42 -29.88 -31.03 -8.48
C LEU A 42 -28.54 -30.85 -9.21
N ALA A 43 -28.46 -31.26 -10.48
CA ALA A 43 -27.24 -31.09 -11.27
C ALA A 43 -26.85 -29.63 -11.43
N THR A 44 -27.82 -28.74 -11.73
CA THR A 44 -27.55 -27.31 -11.86
C THR A 44 -27.12 -26.68 -10.53
N ALA A 45 -27.71 -27.09 -9.40
CA ALA A 45 -27.34 -26.62 -8.08
C ALA A 45 -25.88 -27.01 -7.72
N VAL A 46 -25.46 -28.24 -8.05
CA VAL A 46 -24.09 -28.70 -7.83
C VAL A 46 -23.10 -27.91 -8.69
N ILE A 47 -23.38 -27.74 -9.97
CA ILE A 47 -22.50 -26.95 -10.86
C ILE A 47 -22.40 -25.49 -10.37
N LEU A 48 -23.51 -24.88 -9.99
CA LEU A 48 -23.53 -23.51 -9.49
C LEU A 48 -22.71 -23.39 -8.20
N SER A 49 -22.85 -24.33 -7.25
CA SER A 49 -22.11 -24.29 -5.99
C SER A 49 -20.60 -24.42 -6.21
N LEU A 50 -20.15 -25.28 -7.11
CA LEU A 50 -18.76 -25.42 -7.48
C LEU A 50 -18.22 -24.13 -8.15
N GLY A 51 -19.01 -23.50 -9.01
CA GLY A 51 -18.66 -22.25 -9.66
C GLY A 51 -18.47 -21.12 -8.65
N VAL A 52 -19.41 -20.94 -7.73
CA VAL A 52 -19.34 -19.92 -6.68
C VAL A 52 -18.13 -20.13 -5.76
N THR A 53 -17.88 -21.39 -5.35
CA THR A 53 -16.75 -21.70 -4.48
C THR A 53 -15.41 -21.35 -5.15
N SER A 54 -15.27 -21.64 -6.44
CA SER A 54 -14.06 -21.30 -7.19
C SER A 54 -13.81 -19.81 -7.27
N VAL A 55 -14.87 -19.01 -7.48
CA VAL A 55 -14.77 -17.53 -7.52
C VAL A 55 -14.38 -16.97 -6.15
N LEU A 56 -14.99 -17.50 -5.07
CA LEU A 56 -14.65 -17.08 -3.71
C LEU A 56 -13.18 -17.36 -3.35
N GLN A 57 -12.66 -18.52 -3.75
CA GLN A 57 -11.23 -18.84 -3.54
C GLN A 57 -10.32 -17.88 -4.29
N LEU A 58 -10.64 -17.56 -5.54
CA LEU A 58 -9.86 -16.60 -6.33
C LEU A 58 -9.86 -15.21 -5.71
N LEU A 59 -11.02 -14.74 -5.24
CA LEU A 59 -11.13 -13.44 -4.54
C LEU A 59 -10.32 -13.42 -3.25
N SER A 60 -10.39 -14.48 -2.44
CA SER A 60 -9.63 -14.58 -1.20
C SER A 60 -8.13 -14.54 -1.46
N TYR A 61 -7.65 -15.27 -2.46
CA TYR A 61 -6.26 -15.26 -2.85
C TYR A 61 -5.81 -13.88 -3.39
N GLY A 62 -6.65 -13.24 -4.19
CA GLY A 62 -6.41 -11.88 -4.68
C GLY A 62 -6.28 -10.85 -3.56
N LEU A 63 -7.11 -10.94 -2.50
CA LEU A 63 -7.02 -10.07 -1.34
C LEU A 63 -5.73 -10.28 -0.54
N LEU A 64 -5.28 -11.51 -0.38
CA LEU A 64 -4.01 -11.81 0.29
C LEU A 64 -2.82 -11.19 -0.47
N LEU A 65 -2.79 -11.36 -1.79
CA LEU A 65 -1.74 -10.78 -2.62
C LEU A 65 -1.73 -9.25 -2.59
N THR A 66 -2.90 -8.61 -2.63
CA THR A 66 -2.98 -7.15 -2.54
C THR A 66 -2.55 -6.63 -1.18
N HIS A 67 -2.86 -7.37 -0.10
CA HIS A 67 -2.42 -7.01 1.24
C HIS A 67 -0.88 -7.09 1.36
N ALA A 68 -0.27 -8.18 0.91
CA ALA A 68 1.19 -8.35 0.91
C ALA A 68 1.89 -7.27 0.08
N ALA A 69 1.37 -6.99 -1.13
CA ALA A 69 1.89 -5.92 -1.98
C ALA A 69 1.81 -4.54 -1.32
N SER A 70 0.70 -4.25 -0.61
CA SER A 70 0.52 -3.00 0.13
C SER A 70 1.52 -2.86 1.28
N GLN A 71 1.77 -3.93 2.04
CA GLN A 71 2.77 -3.91 3.12
C GLN A 71 4.17 -3.64 2.57
N ARG A 72 4.56 -4.32 1.49
CA ARG A 72 5.85 -4.10 0.84
C ARG A 72 6.00 -2.65 0.32
N GLN A 73 4.94 -2.08 -0.25
CA GLN A 73 4.93 -0.68 -0.66
C GLN A 73 5.12 0.26 0.53
N ASN A 74 4.45 0.01 1.65
CA ASN A 74 4.61 0.79 2.86
C ASN A 74 6.04 0.71 3.41
N ALA A 75 6.68 -0.46 3.39
CA ALA A 75 8.07 -0.62 3.79
C ALA A 75 9.02 0.18 2.90
N LEU A 76 8.83 0.17 1.59
CA LEU A 76 9.63 0.99 0.66
C LEU A 76 9.46 2.49 0.90
N LEU A 77 8.24 2.95 1.16
CA LEU A 77 7.98 4.36 1.49
C LEU A 77 8.65 4.77 2.80
N LEU A 78 8.70 3.89 3.80
CA LEU A 78 9.41 4.14 5.04
C LEU A 78 10.92 4.26 4.82
N VAL A 79 11.51 3.42 3.98
CA VAL A 79 12.94 3.53 3.62
C VAL A 79 13.22 4.85 2.90
N MET A 80 12.35 5.27 1.99
CA MET A 80 12.47 6.55 1.29
C MET A 80 12.38 7.73 2.28
N ASP A 81 11.43 7.69 3.23
CA ASP A 81 11.31 8.72 4.27
C ASP A 81 12.57 8.80 5.13
N LEU A 82 13.14 7.64 5.53
CA LEU A 82 14.40 7.63 6.26
C LEU A 82 15.55 8.21 5.44
N SER A 83 15.64 7.84 4.17
CA SER A 83 16.71 8.33 3.29
C SER A 83 16.67 9.85 3.12
N GLU A 84 15.48 10.43 3.02
CA GLU A 84 15.31 11.89 2.95
C GLU A 84 15.67 12.58 4.27
N ARG A 85 15.31 12.01 5.42
CA ARG A 85 15.71 12.55 6.73
C ARG A 85 17.22 12.58 6.90
N VAL A 86 17.88 11.48 6.54
CA VAL A 86 19.34 11.37 6.55
C VAL A 86 19.99 12.37 5.60
N ARG A 87 19.42 12.58 4.42
CA ARG A 87 19.91 13.53 3.42
C ARG A 87 19.84 14.99 3.86
N ILE A 88 18.85 15.33 4.70
CA ILE A 88 18.71 16.70 5.23
C ILE A 88 19.81 17.05 6.23
N ALA A 89 20.26 16.09 7.03
CA ALA A 89 21.22 16.30 8.11
C ALA A 89 22.28 15.18 8.16
N PRO A 90 23.07 14.98 7.09
CA PRO A 90 23.94 13.82 6.96
C PRO A 90 25.04 13.74 8.04
N ASP A 91 25.60 14.86 8.46
CA ASP A 91 26.67 14.89 9.46
C ASP A 91 26.18 14.49 10.86
N GLU A 92 24.96 14.82 11.19
CA GLU A 92 24.32 14.44 12.45
C GLU A 92 24.02 12.94 12.51
N PHE A 93 23.48 12.39 11.43
CA PHE A 93 23.22 10.95 11.32
C PHE A 93 24.52 10.13 11.25
N ARG A 94 25.58 10.64 10.62
CA ARG A 94 26.89 9.99 10.57
C ARG A 94 27.52 9.80 11.95
N ARG A 95 27.20 10.65 12.91
CA ARG A 95 27.72 10.60 14.29
C ARG A 95 26.97 9.64 15.20
N LEU A 96 25.82 9.12 14.78
CA LEU A 96 25.05 8.18 15.59
C LEU A 96 25.80 6.87 15.75
N ASP A 97 25.99 6.46 16.99
CA ASP A 97 26.59 5.17 17.33
C ASP A 97 25.64 4.01 17.05
N GLU A 98 26.18 2.84 16.76
CA GLU A 98 25.42 1.62 16.45
C GLU A 98 24.45 1.26 17.58
N PHE A 99 24.79 1.53 18.84
CA PHE A 99 23.92 1.36 19.97
C PHE A 99 22.60 2.15 19.83
N PHE A 100 22.67 3.41 19.33
CA PHE A 100 21.48 4.24 19.14
C PHE A 100 20.70 3.88 17.88
N LEU A 101 21.35 3.32 16.88
CA LEU A 101 20.66 2.87 15.67
C LEU A 101 19.65 1.78 15.95
N ASN A 102 19.91 0.94 16.98
CA ASN A 102 19.06 -0.20 17.35
C ASN A 102 18.35 -0.05 18.71
N SER A 103 18.53 1.10 19.40
CA SER A 103 17.84 1.37 20.66
C SER A 103 16.36 1.65 20.46
N THR A 104 15.50 1.00 21.25
CA THR A 104 14.07 1.27 21.30
C THR A 104 13.67 2.33 22.31
N SER A 105 14.59 2.70 23.22
CA SER A 105 14.32 3.67 24.28
C SER A 105 15.40 4.77 24.29
N VAL A 106 15.02 5.99 23.97
CA VAL A 106 15.84 7.16 24.24
C VAL A 106 15.17 7.99 25.31
N SER A 107 15.95 8.32 26.34
CA SER A 107 15.54 9.38 27.26
C SER A 107 15.42 10.67 26.46
N THR A 108 14.23 11.02 26.05
CA THR A 108 13.93 12.24 25.34
C THR A 108 14.09 13.41 26.29
N GLY A 109 15.31 13.96 26.34
CA GLY A 109 15.48 15.30 26.86
C GLY A 109 14.56 16.23 26.09
N VAL A 110 13.59 16.83 26.77
CA VAL A 110 12.65 17.74 26.15
C VAL A 110 13.45 18.97 25.70
N CYS A 111 13.63 19.11 24.39
CA CYS A 111 14.19 20.33 23.81
C CYS A 111 13.21 21.47 24.08
N SER A 112 13.67 22.51 24.75
CA SER A 112 12.90 23.72 24.98
C SER A 112 13.56 24.92 24.29
N MET A 113 12.84 26.03 24.19
CA MET A 113 13.45 27.28 23.70
C MET A 113 14.64 27.76 24.52
N GLN A 114 14.68 27.35 25.81
CA GLN A 114 15.78 27.70 26.73
C GLN A 114 16.96 26.71 26.65
N ALA A 115 16.72 25.49 26.16
CA ALA A 115 17.75 24.46 25.95
C ALA A 115 17.55 23.87 24.54
N PRO A 116 18.15 24.50 23.51
CA PRO A 116 18.03 24.01 22.14
C PRO A 116 18.65 22.62 22.04
N CYS A 117 18.03 21.73 21.25
CA CYS A 117 18.56 20.43 20.98
C CYS A 117 19.94 20.53 20.32
N SER A 118 20.89 19.70 20.79
CA SER A 118 22.08 19.44 19.99
C SER A 118 21.67 18.74 18.68
N ALA A 119 22.46 18.92 17.65
CA ALA A 119 22.24 18.29 16.34
C ALA A 119 22.13 16.76 16.46
N GLU A 120 22.89 16.15 17.36
CA GLU A 120 22.84 14.73 17.66
C GLU A 120 21.49 14.31 18.30
N HIS A 121 20.97 15.09 19.24
CA HIS A 121 19.63 14.85 19.82
C HIS A 121 18.53 14.95 18.77
N TYR A 122 18.67 15.88 17.83
CA TYR A 122 17.74 16.00 16.72
C TYR A 122 17.73 14.72 15.86
N ALA A 123 18.90 14.25 15.44
CA ALA A 123 19.01 13.04 14.62
C ALA A 123 18.45 11.80 15.34
N ARG A 124 18.77 11.64 16.63
CA ARG A 124 18.23 10.56 17.48
C ARG A 124 16.70 10.60 17.52
N ARG A 125 16.12 11.77 17.76
CA ARG A 125 14.67 11.94 17.81
C ARG A 125 14.02 11.61 16.47
N GLN A 126 14.58 12.10 15.37
CA GLN A 126 14.08 11.79 14.02
C GLN A 126 14.09 10.30 13.73
N LEU A 127 15.14 9.59 14.15
CA LEU A 127 15.23 8.15 13.97
C LEU A 127 14.20 7.40 14.81
N MET A 128 13.97 7.84 16.05
CA MET A 128 12.97 7.24 16.94
C MET A 128 11.56 7.46 16.43
N ASP A 129 11.22 8.69 16.04
CA ASP A 129 9.91 9.03 15.48
C ASP A 129 9.66 8.20 14.19
N TRP A 130 10.69 8.04 13.37
CA TRP A 130 10.61 7.20 12.18
C TRP A 130 10.37 5.72 12.53
N ARG A 131 11.10 5.17 13.51
CA ARG A 131 10.94 3.78 13.95
C ARG A 131 9.55 3.51 14.50
N GLN A 132 9.04 4.38 15.38
CA GLN A 132 7.67 4.27 15.88
C GLN A 132 6.63 4.31 14.75
N ASN A 133 6.89 5.13 13.74
CA ASN A 133 6.03 5.20 12.55
C ASN A 133 6.09 3.91 11.72
N ALA A 134 7.27 3.28 11.63
CA ALA A 134 7.45 1.99 10.96
C ALA A 134 6.67 0.88 11.68
N GLU A 135 6.82 0.77 13.00
CA GLU A 135 6.09 -0.19 13.83
C GLU A 135 4.57 0.01 13.77
N ALA A 136 4.10 1.27 13.72
CA ALA A 136 2.67 1.57 13.63
C ALA A 136 2.06 1.23 12.25
N ARG A 137 2.85 1.34 11.17
CA ARG A 137 2.39 1.06 9.80
C ARG A 137 2.53 -0.40 9.40
N LEU A 138 3.52 -1.08 9.92
CA LEU A 138 3.81 -2.49 9.65
C LEU A 138 3.68 -3.24 10.96
N ALA A 139 2.53 -3.88 11.17
CA ALA A 139 2.25 -4.60 12.40
C ALA A 139 3.29 -5.72 12.63
N GLY A 140 4.01 -5.66 13.76
CA GLY A 140 5.04 -6.62 14.11
C GLY A 140 6.37 -6.43 13.36
N ALA A 141 6.59 -5.26 12.75
CA ALA A 141 7.85 -5.00 12.07
C ALA A 141 9.02 -4.89 13.06
N GLU A 142 10.08 -5.61 12.77
CA GLU A 142 11.37 -5.46 13.40
C GLU A 142 12.30 -4.68 12.47
N VAL A 143 12.83 -3.57 12.97
CA VAL A 143 13.72 -2.70 12.22
C VAL A 143 15.13 -2.83 12.76
N THR A 144 16.04 -3.31 11.91
CA THR A 144 17.48 -3.40 12.22
C THR A 144 18.26 -2.47 11.31
N ILE A 145 19.17 -1.67 11.90
CA ILE A 145 20.04 -0.77 11.15
C ILE A 145 21.48 -1.14 11.46
N ASN A 146 22.20 -1.63 10.47
CA ASN A 146 23.61 -1.94 10.58
C ASN A 146 24.42 -0.85 9.86
N ARG A 147 25.48 -0.39 10.50
CA ARG A 147 26.40 0.62 9.98
C ARG A 147 27.64 -0.05 9.41
N GLU A 148 27.93 0.21 8.16
CA GLU A 148 29.17 -0.20 7.51
C GLU A 148 29.98 1.05 7.17
N GLN A 149 31.22 1.11 7.65
CA GLN A 149 32.12 2.20 7.35
C GLN A 149 33.02 1.80 6.18
N GLN A 150 32.85 2.45 5.06
CA GLN A 150 33.75 2.36 3.91
C GLN A 150 34.67 3.57 3.91
N GLN A 151 35.83 3.47 3.29
CA GLN A 151 36.98 4.42 3.41
C GLN A 151 36.61 5.91 3.55
N PHE A 152 35.58 6.39 2.86
CA PHE A 152 35.16 7.80 2.88
C PHE A 152 33.64 7.99 3.07
N THR A 153 32.88 6.92 3.11
CA THR A 153 31.42 6.94 3.20
C THR A 153 30.94 6.01 4.31
N VAL A 154 29.87 6.39 4.95
CA VAL A 154 29.14 5.53 5.87
C VAL A 154 27.92 5.00 5.13
N VAL A 155 27.72 3.70 5.14
CA VAL A 155 26.56 3.04 4.54
C VAL A 155 25.74 2.43 5.63
N TRP A 156 24.45 2.74 5.65
CA TRP A 156 23.49 2.09 6.53
C TRP A 156 22.75 0.99 5.77
N HIS A 157 22.77 -0.20 6.34
CA HIS A 157 21.97 -1.32 5.90
C HIS A 157 20.71 -1.36 6.76
N VAL A 158 19.61 -0.91 6.21
CA VAL A 158 18.31 -0.91 6.90
C VAL A 158 17.55 -2.16 6.49
N THR A 159 17.29 -3.02 7.46
CA THR A 159 16.47 -4.22 7.26
C THR A 159 15.16 -4.02 7.99
N ILE A 160 14.06 -4.14 7.27
CA ILE A 160 12.70 -4.13 7.83
C ILE A 160 12.15 -5.53 7.62
N ASP A 161 11.94 -6.24 8.72
CA ASP A 161 11.32 -7.55 8.74
C ASP A 161 9.93 -7.41 9.38
N TRP A 162 8.92 -8.02 8.80
CA TRP A 162 7.57 -8.08 9.35
C TRP A 162 7.05 -9.51 9.22
N LEU A 163 6.36 -9.96 10.25
CA LEU A 163 5.82 -11.32 10.41
C LEU A 163 4.72 -11.68 9.38
N ALA A 164 4.96 -11.47 8.10
CA ALA A 164 4.13 -12.03 7.05
C ALA A 164 4.80 -13.29 6.52
N ASP A 165 4.19 -14.40 6.71
CA ASP A 165 4.59 -15.81 6.59
C ASP A 165 5.34 -16.27 5.31
N ALA A 166 5.87 -15.42 4.48
CA ALA A 166 6.65 -15.82 3.29
C ALA A 166 7.39 -14.68 2.57
N ASP A 167 7.33 -13.44 3.02
CA ASP A 167 7.98 -12.36 2.28
C ASP A 167 9.41 -12.14 2.77
N GLU A 168 10.32 -12.03 1.82
CA GLU A 168 11.70 -11.62 2.09
C GLU A 168 11.71 -10.23 2.74
N PRO A 169 12.55 -10.01 3.78
CA PRO A 169 12.70 -8.71 4.41
C PRO A 169 13.11 -7.66 3.38
N VAL A 170 12.63 -6.44 3.54
CA VAL A 170 13.11 -5.32 2.72
C VAL A 170 14.45 -4.87 3.25
N ILE A 171 15.48 -5.00 2.42
CA ILE A 171 16.84 -4.56 2.70
C ILE A 171 17.12 -3.35 1.83
N ALA A 172 17.48 -2.23 2.46
CA ALA A 172 17.86 -1.01 1.77
C ALA A 172 19.25 -0.54 2.20
N ARG A 173 19.99 0.08 1.28
CA ARG A 173 21.29 0.70 1.54
C ARG A 173 21.17 2.21 1.40
N ILE A 174 21.54 2.92 2.45
CA ILE A 174 21.51 4.38 2.49
C ILE A 174 22.97 4.84 2.67
N GLY A 175 23.54 5.49 1.66
CA GLY A 175 24.87 6.11 1.73
C GLY A 175 24.80 7.49 2.37
N ILE A 176 25.74 7.80 3.28
CA ILE A 176 25.83 9.06 4.02
C ILE A 176 27.22 9.67 3.84
#